data_395d822ec1336c6c56ea4402e6570ad2
#
_entry.id   395d822ec1336c6c56ea4402e6570ad2
#
_cell.length_a   1.000
_cell.length_b   1.000
_cell.length_c   1.000
_cell.angle_alpha   90.00
_cell.angle_beta   90.00
_cell.angle_gamma   90.00
#
_symmetry.space_group_name_H-M   'P 1'
#
loop_
_entity.id
_entity.type
_entity.pdbx_description
1 polymer ?
#
loop_
_entity_poly.entity_id
_entity_poly.type
_entity_poly.pdbx_seq_one_letter_code
_entity_poly.pdbx_strand_id
1 'polypeptide(L)'
;MRVVGRPATRHTLLVSNHVSWFDILILGGFAGSALVSKDELGHGLLHWLADQNDTVYVKRSQRKGAKDQAILLAKALDREQPIAVFPEGTTGPGAYLLPFRSTLLEAANFAAKDVEVRPVAIDYGAAMDDVAWFNESGRDNVLRLLGRRGVLPVTVNLHDPLDRSGDRKQLAAGARAAIARTLGFKLDAHSPIGGVE
;
A
#
# COMPACT_ATOMS: atom_id res chain seq x y z
N MET A 1 5.87 -14.99 -9.98
CA MET A 1 4.77 -14.27 -9.32
C MET A 1 3.48 -15.04 -9.52
N ARG A 2 2.67 -15.20 -8.50
CA ARG A 2 1.32 -15.79 -8.52
C ARG A 2 0.30 -14.73 -8.15
N VAL A 3 -0.83 -14.70 -8.81
CA VAL A 3 -1.93 -13.79 -8.50
C VAL A 3 -3.16 -14.60 -8.13
N VAL A 4 -3.82 -14.20 -7.07
CA VAL A 4 -5.03 -14.84 -6.53
C VAL A 4 -6.11 -13.76 -6.38
N GLY A 5 -7.33 -14.09 -6.79
CA GLY A 5 -8.47 -13.19 -6.76
C GLY A 5 -8.77 -12.54 -8.10
N ARG A 6 -9.84 -11.76 -8.14
CA ARG A 6 -10.30 -11.05 -9.35
C ARG A 6 -9.39 -9.85 -9.63
N PRO A 7 -8.93 -9.60 -10.86
CA PRO A 7 -8.15 -8.42 -11.21
C PRO A 7 -8.83 -7.11 -10.76
N ALA A 8 -8.03 -6.09 -10.47
CA ALA A 8 -8.55 -4.77 -10.20
C ALA A 8 -9.21 -4.18 -11.45
N THR A 9 -10.30 -3.47 -11.25
CA THR A 9 -11.03 -2.77 -12.30
C THR A 9 -10.81 -1.27 -12.20
N ARG A 10 -11.45 -0.50 -13.07
CA ARG A 10 -11.49 0.98 -13.00
C ARG A 10 -12.03 1.43 -11.64
N HIS A 11 -11.64 2.62 -11.23
CA HIS A 11 -12.12 3.25 -9.99
C HIS A 11 -11.91 2.37 -8.75
N THR A 12 -10.74 1.73 -8.65
CA THR A 12 -10.40 0.87 -7.52
C THR A 12 -9.29 1.48 -6.67
N LEU A 13 -9.53 1.59 -5.36
CA LEU A 13 -8.51 1.89 -4.36
C LEU A 13 -7.98 0.58 -3.79
N LEU A 14 -6.76 0.21 -4.15
CA LEU A 14 -6.05 -0.94 -3.62
C LEU A 14 -5.37 -0.54 -2.31
N VAL A 15 -5.66 -1.26 -1.24
CA VAL A 15 -5.12 -1.03 0.10
C VAL A 15 -4.20 -2.19 0.46
N SER A 16 -2.88 -1.97 0.45
CA SER A 16 -1.88 -3.05 0.56
C SER A 16 -0.99 -2.91 1.79
N ASN A 17 -0.47 -4.05 2.29
CA ASN A 17 0.68 -4.07 3.17
C ASN A 17 1.93 -3.58 2.42
N HIS A 18 2.93 -3.11 3.19
CA HIS A 18 4.15 -2.54 2.64
C HIS A 18 5.38 -3.04 3.40
N VAL A 19 6.21 -3.83 2.74
CA VAL A 19 7.41 -4.41 3.37
C VAL A 19 8.71 -4.02 2.64
N SER A 20 8.58 -3.61 1.36
CA SER A 20 9.75 -3.27 0.55
C SER A 20 9.41 -2.26 -0.55
N TRP A 21 10.42 -1.56 -1.05
CA TRP A 21 10.30 -0.78 -2.30
C TRP A 21 9.85 -1.64 -3.48
N PHE A 22 10.08 -2.95 -3.41
CA PHE A 22 9.69 -3.88 -4.46
C PHE A 22 8.17 -4.04 -4.61
N ASP A 23 7.39 -3.76 -3.54
CA ASP A 23 5.92 -3.74 -3.58
C ASP A 23 5.39 -2.73 -4.60
N ILE A 24 6.13 -1.61 -4.77
CA ILE A 24 5.85 -0.57 -5.76
C ILE A 24 5.86 -1.15 -7.18
N LEU A 25 6.90 -1.92 -7.49
CA LEU A 25 7.05 -2.55 -8.80
C LEU A 25 5.99 -3.63 -9.03
N ILE A 26 5.64 -4.38 -7.99
CA ILE A 26 4.61 -5.42 -8.07
C ILE A 26 3.26 -4.79 -8.38
N LEU A 27 2.81 -3.79 -7.62
CA LEU A 27 1.50 -3.19 -7.82
C LEU A 27 1.44 -2.34 -9.08
N GLY A 28 2.49 -1.59 -9.40
CA GLY A 28 2.58 -0.82 -10.64
C GLY A 28 2.61 -1.71 -11.87
N GLY A 29 3.49 -2.71 -11.87
CA GLY A 29 3.67 -3.59 -13.05
C GLY A 29 2.56 -4.60 -13.25
N PHE A 30 1.97 -5.12 -12.17
CA PHE A 30 0.94 -6.16 -12.25
C PHE A 30 -0.48 -5.60 -12.37
N ALA A 31 -0.84 -4.66 -11.49
CA ALA A 31 -2.18 -4.10 -11.46
C ALA A 31 -2.34 -2.89 -12.39
N GLY A 32 -1.26 -2.44 -13.03
CA GLY A 32 -1.24 -1.18 -13.78
C GLY A 32 -1.68 -0.01 -12.90
N SER A 33 -1.48 -0.12 -11.57
CA SER A 33 -1.98 0.87 -10.63
C SER A 33 -1.04 2.07 -10.51
N ALA A 34 -1.62 3.26 -10.46
CA ALA A 34 -0.92 4.42 -9.95
C ALA A 34 -0.64 4.23 -8.46
N LEU A 35 0.43 4.81 -7.98
CA LEU A 35 0.83 4.72 -6.57
C LEU A 35 0.59 6.05 -5.87
N VAL A 36 0.38 6.01 -4.57
CA VAL A 36 0.39 7.21 -3.75
C VAL A 36 1.72 7.28 -3.03
N SER A 37 2.51 8.28 -3.34
CA SER A 37 3.80 8.52 -2.71
C SER A 37 3.85 9.85 -2.00
N LYS A 38 4.74 9.95 -1.01
CA LYS A 38 5.06 11.21 -0.36
C LYS A 38 6.04 11.99 -1.23
N ASP A 39 5.88 13.30 -1.30
CA ASP A 39 6.69 14.26 -2.09
C ASP A 39 8.21 14.22 -1.74
N GLU A 40 8.61 13.45 -0.71
CA GLU A 40 9.97 13.39 -0.16
C GLU A 40 10.79 12.15 -0.58
N LEU A 41 10.39 11.45 -1.63
CA LEU A 41 11.14 10.27 -2.15
C LEU A 41 12.49 10.64 -2.76
N GLY A 42 13.12 11.71 -2.41
CA GLY A 42 14.47 12.08 -2.88
C GLY A 42 14.68 11.87 -4.39
N HIS A 43 15.71 12.45 -4.96
CA HIS A 43 16.10 12.19 -6.36
C HIS A 43 16.80 10.81 -6.43
N GLY A 44 16.31 9.90 -7.29
CA GLY A 44 16.94 8.60 -7.48
C GLY A 44 16.09 7.59 -8.24
N LEU A 45 16.58 6.37 -8.34
CA LEU A 45 15.93 5.26 -9.07
C LEU A 45 14.50 5.01 -8.59
N LEU A 46 14.25 5.10 -7.29
CA LEU A 46 12.91 4.87 -6.72
C LEU A 46 11.92 5.96 -7.11
N HIS A 47 12.37 7.21 -7.20
CA HIS A 47 11.55 8.32 -7.70
C HIS A 47 11.20 8.11 -9.17
N TRP A 48 12.21 7.78 -9.99
CA TRP A 48 12.01 7.50 -11.41
C TRP A 48 11.03 6.33 -11.64
N LEU A 49 11.14 5.25 -10.85
CA LEU A 49 10.22 4.11 -10.92
C LEU A 49 8.79 4.49 -10.51
N ALA A 50 8.65 5.34 -9.50
CA ALA A 50 7.35 5.87 -9.08
C ALA A 50 6.71 6.71 -10.19
N ASP A 51 7.48 7.55 -10.87
CA ASP A 51 7.00 8.40 -11.97
C ASP A 51 6.50 7.62 -13.19
N GLN A 52 7.02 6.40 -13.42
CA GLN A 52 6.58 5.56 -14.54
C GLN A 52 5.11 5.09 -14.43
N ASN A 53 4.51 5.16 -13.25
CA ASN A 53 3.16 4.64 -12.97
C ASN A 53 2.17 5.75 -12.58
N ASP A 54 2.31 6.96 -13.12
CA ASP A 54 1.42 8.10 -12.83
C ASP A 54 1.21 8.35 -11.33
N THR A 55 2.29 8.26 -10.55
CA THR A 55 2.26 8.37 -9.09
C THR A 55 1.60 9.68 -8.64
N VAL A 56 0.65 9.55 -7.74
CA VAL A 56 -0.01 10.68 -7.09
C VAL A 56 0.84 11.14 -5.90
N TYR A 57 1.51 12.27 -6.06
CA TYR A 57 2.35 12.85 -4.98
C TYR A 57 1.51 13.62 -3.97
N VAL A 58 1.67 13.27 -2.71
CA VAL A 58 0.92 13.84 -1.60
C VAL A 58 1.86 14.61 -0.67
N LYS A 59 1.73 15.95 -0.62
CA LYS A 59 2.56 16.82 0.22
C LYS A 59 2.26 16.66 1.71
N ARG A 60 3.30 16.49 2.52
CA ARG A 60 3.21 16.30 3.96
C ARG A 60 3.03 17.60 4.75
N SER A 61 3.24 18.76 4.11
CA SER A 61 3.28 20.05 4.79
C SER A 61 1.88 20.53 5.18
N GLN A 62 1.65 20.60 6.49
CA GLN A 62 0.57 21.21 7.24
C GLN A 62 -0.60 20.29 7.65
N ARG A 63 -1.02 20.43 8.91
CA ARG A 63 -2.21 19.77 9.51
C ARG A 63 -3.52 20.03 8.73
N LYS A 64 -3.56 21.04 7.87
CA LYS A 64 -4.67 21.29 6.94
C LYS A 64 -4.68 20.34 5.74
N GLY A 65 -3.57 19.61 5.48
CA GLY A 65 -3.39 18.80 4.29
C GLY A 65 -4.05 17.42 4.27
N ALA A 66 -4.55 16.89 5.39
CA ALA A 66 -5.08 15.52 5.41
C ALA A 66 -6.36 15.39 4.55
N LYS A 67 -7.26 16.39 4.65
CA LYS A 67 -8.49 16.44 3.84
C LYS A 67 -8.15 16.75 2.38
N ASP A 68 -7.22 17.68 2.15
CA ASP A 68 -6.80 18.06 0.80
C ASP A 68 -6.12 16.88 0.08
N GLN A 69 -5.35 16.08 0.81
CA GLN A 69 -4.75 14.84 0.30
C GLN A 69 -5.81 13.81 -0.11
N ALA A 70 -6.83 13.61 0.70
CA ALA A 70 -7.93 12.72 0.38
C ALA A 70 -8.73 13.22 -0.83
N ILE A 71 -8.94 14.54 -0.97
CA ILE A 71 -9.60 15.13 -2.14
C ILE A 71 -8.74 14.98 -3.40
N LEU A 72 -7.43 15.17 -3.31
CA LEU A 72 -6.53 14.97 -4.44
C LEU A 72 -6.57 13.52 -4.92
N LEU A 73 -6.51 12.58 -3.98
CA LEU A 73 -6.61 11.15 -4.25
C LEU A 73 -7.98 10.79 -4.84
N ALA A 74 -9.07 11.38 -4.34
CA ALA A 74 -10.41 11.19 -4.88
C ALA A 74 -10.50 11.58 -6.35
N LYS A 75 -9.94 12.74 -6.72
CA LYS A 75 -9.88 13.19 -8.13
C LYS A 75 -9.06 12.22 -9.01
N ALA A 76 -8.03 11.62 -8.44
CA ALA A 76 -7.25 10.62 -9.16
C ALA A 76 -8.02 9.30 -9.34
N LEU A 77 -8.84 8.90 -8.35
CA LEU A 77 -9.72 7.73 -8.42
C LEU A 77 -10.86 7.87 -9.44
N ASP A 78 -11.20 9.10 -9.84
CA ASP A 78 -12.15 9.34 -10.93
C ASP A 78 -11.57 8.98 -12.31
N ARG A 79 -10.27 8.75 -12.40
CA ARG A 79 -9.61 8.20 -13.60
C ARG A 79 -9.86 6.70 -13.70
N GLU A 80 -9.59 6.12 -14.88
CA GLU A 80 -9.82 4.69 -15.12
C GLU A 80 -8.79 3.78 -14.44
N GLN A 81 -7.61 4.31 -14.11
CA GLN A 81 -6.50 3.55 -13.53
C GLN A 81 -6.74 3.26 -12.05
N PRO A 82 -6.56 2.01 -11.58
CA PRO A 82 -6.55 1.71 -10.16
C PRO A 82 -5.45 2.48 -9.41
N ILE A 83 -5.68 2.80 -8.15
CA ILE A 83 -4.69 3.47 -7.32
C ILE A 83 -4.35 2.60 -6.13
N ALA A 84 -3.07 2.41 -5.85
CA ALA A 84 -2.59 1.67 -4.70
C ALA A 84 -2.06 2.59 -3.60
N VAL A 85 -2.47 2.30 -2.36
CA VAL A 85 -2.01 2.99 -1.16
C VAL A 85 -1.44 1.99 -0.17
N PHE A 86 -0.39 2.41 0.54
CA PHE A 86 0.21 1.69 1.65
C PHE A 86 -0.14 2.42 2.95
N PRO A 87 -1.22 2.02 3.66
CA PRO A 87 -1.72 2.77 4.81
C PRO A 87 -0.81 2.70 6.04
N GLU A 88 0.16 1.79 6.07
CA GLU A 88 1.23 1.73 7.08
C GLU A 88 2.08 3.02 7.05
N GLY A 89 2.23 3.63 5.87
CA GLY A 89 2.95 4.89 5.67
C GLY A 89 4.47 4.77 5.73
N THR A 90 4.98 3.58 5.95
CA THR A 90 6.39 3.16 5.88
C THR A 90 6.45 1.66 5.63
N THR A 91 7.61 1.13 5.29
CA THR A 91 7.83 -0.32 5.17
C THR A 91 7.83 -0.97 6.57
N GLY A 92 7.14 -2.09 6.67
CA GLY A 92 7.03 -2.90 7.89
C GLY A 92 8.07 -4.02 7.95
N PRO A 93 8.18 -4.70 9.10
CA PRO A 93 9.17 -5.77 9.31
C PRO A 93 8.86 -7.08 8.59
N GLY A 94 7.66 -7.23 8.00
CA GLY A 94 7.25 -8.46 7.34
C GLY A 94 6.72 -9.56 8.27
N ALA A 95 6.98 -9.48 9.56
CA ALA A 95 6.50 -10.43 10.57
C ALA A 95 5.12 -10.08 11.16
N TYR A 96 4.70 -8.83 11.01
CA TYR A 96 3.40 -8.30 11.43
C TYR A 96 3.05 -7.04 10.64
N LEU A 97 1.78 -6.62 10.67
CA LEU A 97 1.34 -5.39 10.03
C LEU A 97 1.43 -4.21 11.00
N LEU A 98 1.99 -3.12 10.54
CA LEU A 98 1.92 -1.84 11.25
C LEU A 98 0.46 -1.34 11.29
N PRO A 99 0.15 -0.37 12.17
CA PRO A 99 -1.17 0.25 12.19
C PRO A 99 -1.52 0.93 10.86
N PHE A 100 -2.74 0.70 10.37
CA PHE A 100 -3.23 1.32 9.15
C PHE A 100 -3.77 2.72 9.42
N ARG A 101 -3.21 3.71 8.76
CA ARG A 101 -3.70 5.10 8.79
C ARG A 101 -4.91 5.23 7.87
N SER A 102 -6.03 5.70 8.42
CA SER A 102 -7.30 5.78 7.69
C SER A 102 -7.44 7.03 6.80
N THR A 103 -6.53 8.00 6.90
CA THR A 103 -6.69 9.32 6.27
C THR A 103 -6.90 9.26 4.76
N LEU A 104 -6.11 8.45 4.05
CA LEU A 104 -6.20 8.34 2.60
C LEU A 104 -7.43 7.53 2.14
N LEU A 105 -7.98 6.68 3.00
CA LEU A 105 -9.17 5.90 2.66
C LEU A 105 -10.43 6.77 2.55
N GLU A 106 -10.42 7.96 3.15
CA GLU A 106 -11.48 8.97 2.98
C GLU A 106 -11.67 9.37 1.51
N ALA A 107 -10.65 9.22 0.69
CA ALA A 107 -10.73 9.52 -0.73
C ALA A 107 -11.84 8.75 -1.45
N ALA A 108 -12.13 7.51 -1.02
CA ALA A 108 -13.20 6.72 -1.58
C ALA A 108 -14.59 7.36 -1.36
N ASN A 109 -14.76 8.14 -0.28
CA ASN A 109 -15.99 8.86 0.01
C ASN A 109 -16.10 10.21 -0.74
N PHE A 110 -14.97 10.79 -1.13
CA PHE A 110 -14.92 12.05 -1.87
C PHE A 110 -14.90 11.89 -3.39
N ALA A 111 -14.66 10.68 -3.89
CA ALA A 111 -14.65 10.40 -5.32
C ALA A 111 -16.06 10.59 -5.94
N ALA A 112 -16.11 11.14 -7.15
CA ALA A 112 -17.36 11.34 -7.89
C ALA A 112 -17.92 10.03 -8.46
N LYS A 113 -17.05 9.02 -8.62
CA LYS A 113 -17.41 7.69 -9.10
C LYS A 113 -17.60 6.72 -7.93
N ASP A 114 -18.34 5.64 -8.20
CA ASP A 114 -18.41 4.54 -7.25
C ASP A 114 -17.07 3.79 -7.23
N VAL A 115 -16.35 3.91 -6.11
CA VAL A 115 -15.00 3.39 -5.94
C VAL A 115 -15.02 2.10 -5.15
N GLU A 116 -14.45 1.03 -5.69
CA GLU A 116 -14.18 -0.19 -4.92
C GLU A 116 -12.96 0.03 -4.02
N VAL A 117 -13.06 -0.29 -2.73
CA VAL A 117 -11.92 -0.35 -1.79
C VAL A 117 -11.54 -1.81 -1.58
N ARG A 118 -10.39 -2.22 -2.10
CA ARG A 118 -10.00 -3.62 -2.12
C ARG A 118 -8.68 -3.86 -1.38
N PRO A 119 -8.68 -4.71 -0.34
CA PRO A 119 -7.45 -5.13 0.32
C PRO A 119 -6.58 -5.97 -0.63
N VAL A 120 -5.28 -5.78 -0.56
CA VAL A 120 -4.29 -6.57 -1.30
C VAL A 120 -3.23 -7.05 -0.34
N ALA A 121 -3.03 -8.37 -0.26
CA ALA A 121 -1.93 -8.92 0.52
C ALA A 121 -0.79 -9.33 -0.44
N ILE A 122 0.37 -8.71 -0.26
CA ILE A 122 1.62 -9.11 -0.92
C ILE A 122 2.36 -10.04 0.04
N ASP A 123 2.54 -11.27 -0.40
CA ASP A 123 3.17 -12.34 0.36
C ASP A 123 4.43 -12.83 -0.36
N TYR A 124 5.55 -12.75 0.31
CA TYR A 124 6.85 -13.24 -0.17
C TYR A 124 7.19 -14.63 0.37
N GLY A 125 6.33 -15.22 1.19
CA GLY A 125 6.53 -16.53 1.80
C GLY A 125 7.86 -16.61 2.54
N ALA A 126 8.62 -17.67 2.30
CA ALA A 126 9.93 -17.90 2.95
C ALA A 126 11.00 -16.84 2.60
N ALA A 127 10.75 -15.99 1.60
CA ALA A 127 11.69 -14.92 1.22
C ALA A 127 11.38 -13.58 1.93
N MET A 128 10.45 -13.55 2.87
CA MET A 128 10.04 -12.31 3.54
C MET A 128 11.22 -11.60 4.19
N ASP A 129 12.08 -12.32 4.92
CA ASP A 129 13.26 -11.74 5.60
C ASP A 129 14.29 -11.20 4.61
N ASP A 130 14.39 -11.79 3.41
CA ASP A 130 15.27 -11.29 2.36
C ASP A 130 14.75 -9.99 1.73
N VAL A 131 13.45 -9.77 1.74
CA VAL A 131 12.79 -8.67 1.04
C VAL A 131 12.49 -7.49 1.96
N ALA A 132 12.08 -7.76 3.20
CA ALA A 132 11.63 -6.73 4.13
C ALA A 132 12.68 -5.63 4.34
N TRP A 133 12.28 -4.39 4.11
CA TRP A 133 13.12 -3.22 4.35
C TRP A 133 12.74 -2.58 5.68
N PHE A 134 13.40 -3.03 6.74
CA PHE A 134 13.12 -2.57 8.09
C PHE A 134 14.43 -2.47 8.89
N ASN A 135 14.64 -1.34 9.57
CA ASN A 135 15.84 -1.04 10.39
C ASN A 135 17.19 -1.14 9.66
N GLU A 136 17.21 -0.91 8.35
CA GLU A 136 18.41 -0.90 7.53
C GLU A 136 18.40 0.27 6.53
N SER A 137 19.57 0.59 5.93
CA SER A 137 19.62 1.59 4.88
C SER A 137 18.94 1.10 3.59
N GLY A 138 18.35 2.01 2.81
CA GLY A 138 17.75 1.64 1.53
C GLY A 138 18.77 1.03 0.56
N ARG A 139 20.04 1.47 0.62
CA ARG A 139 21.11 0.91 -0.20
C ARG A 139 21.37 -0.56 0.15
N ASP A 140 21.44 -0.89 1.44
CA ASP A 140 21.73 -2.25 1.89
C ASP A 140 20.58 -3.19 1.53
N ASN A 141 19.33 -2.74 1.69
CA ASN A 141 18.16 -3.50 1.25
C ASN A 141 18.18 -3.76 -0.25
N VAL A 142 18.46 -2.75 -1.08
CA VAL A 142 18.54 -2.91 -2.54
C VAL A 142 19.66 -3.89 -2.91
N LEU A 143 20.85 -3.75 -2.31
CA LEU A 143 21.97 -4.67 -2.59
C LEU A 143 21.67 -6.10 -2.16
N ARG A 144 21.02 -6.29 -1.00
CA ARG A 144 20.59 -7.59 -0.50
C ARG A 144 19.58 -8.24 -1.43
N LEU A 145 18.57 -7.49 -1.85
CA LEU A 145 17.52 -8.01 -2.74
C LEU A 145 18.07 -8.33 -4.14
N LEU A 146 18.90 -7.45 -4.73
CA LEU A 146 19.48 -7.67 -6.05
C LEU A 146 20.58 -8.75 -6.03
N GLY A 147 21.30 -8.92 -4.91
CA GLY A 147 22.31 -9.96 -4.73
C GLY A 147 21.72 -11.34 -4.43
N ARG A 148 20.42 -11.44 -4.22
CA ARG A 148 19.73 -12.70 -3.93
C ARG A 148 19.83 -13.67 -5.10
N ARG A 149 20.18 -14.92 -4.82
CA ARG A 149 20.21 -15.99 -5.83
C ARG A 149 18.84 -16.66 -5.96
N GLY A 150 18.51 -17.11 -7.15
CA GLY A 150 17.29 -17.85 -7.45
C GLY A 150 16.07 -16.94 -7.69
N VAL A 151 14.91 -17.56 -7.74
CA VAL A 151 13.63 -16.88 -8.02
C VAL A 151 13.06 -16.31 -6.73
N LEU A 152 12.60 -15.06 -6.76
CA LEU A 152 11.84 -14.46 -5.68
C LEU A 152 10.36 -14.88 -5.79
N PRO A 153 9.87 -15.73 -4.85
CA PRO A 153 8.45 -16.06 -4.83
C PRO A 153 7.64 -14.84 -4.38
N VAL A 154 6.56 -14.55 -5.09
CA VAL A 154 5.61 -13.49 -4.70
C VAL A 154 4.21 -13.99 -5.00
N THR A 155 3.32 -13.89 -4.03
CA THR A 155 1.88 -14.09 -4.20
C THR A 155 1.16 -12.78 -3.91
N VAL A 156 0.38 -12.30 -4.87
CA VAL A 156 -0.47 -11.12 -4.72
C VAL A 156 -1.91 -11.60 -4.57
N ASN A 157 -2.48 -11.40 -3.39
CA ASN A 157 -3.86 -11.78 -3.09
C ASN A 157 -4.76 -10.55 -3.14
N LEU A 158 -5.61 -10.48 -4.16
CA LEU A 158 -6.61 -9.44 -4.35
C LEU A 158 -7.92 -9.90 -3.71
N HIS A 159 -8.28 -9.27 -2.60
CA HIS A 159 -9.54 -9.57 -1.90
C HIS A 159 -10.75 -8.96 -2.61
N ASP A 160 -11.93 -9.42 -2.23
CA ASP A 160 -13.17 -8.77 -2.65
C ASP A 160 -13.28 -7.35 -2.07
N PRO A 161 -14.04 -6.46 -2.72
CA PRO A 161 -14.27 -5.12 -2.22
C PRO A 161 -14.83 -5.13 -0.79
N LEU A 162 -14.37 -4.19 0.02
CA LEU A 162 -14.93 -3.96 1.35
C LEU A 162 -16.30 -3.25 1.24
N ASP A 163 -17.17 -3.55 2.21
CA ASP A 163 -18.38 -2.78 2.41
C ASP A 163 -18.02 -1.34 2.84
N ARG A 164 -18.56 -0.36 2.12
CA ARG A 164 -18.34 1.08 2.33
C ARG A 164 -19.44 1.74 3.17
N SER A 165 -20.33 0.97 3.77
CA SER A 165 -21.35 1.51 4.68
C SER A 165 -20.78 2.12 5.96
N GLY A 166 -19.53 1.79 6.28
CA GLY A 166 -18.78 2.27 7.43
C GLY A 166 -17.92 3.52 7.17
N ASP A 167 -17.34 4.03 8.24
CA ASP A 167 -16.40 5.14 8.18
C ASP A 167 -15.00 4.68 7.69
N ARG A 168 -14.12 5.65 7.40
CA ARG A 168 -12.73 5.39 6.97
C ARG A 168 -11.92 4.53 7.95
N LYS A 169 -12.23 4.56 9.26
CA LYS A 169 -11.52 3.77 10.27
C LYS A 169 -11.95 2.30 10.18
N GLN A 170 -13.22 2.06 9.93
CA GLN A 170 -13.76 0.72 9.69
C GLN A 170 -13.20 0.13 8.39
N LEU A 171 -13.08 0.93 7.32
CA LEU A 171 -12.40 0.52 6.09
C LEU A 171 -10.93 0.14 6.35
N ALA A 172 -10.19 0.96 7.10
CA ALA A 172 -8.79 0.67 7.44
C ALA A 172 -8.66 -0.61 8.28
N ALA A 173 -9.53 -0.77 9.27
CA ALA A 173 -9.56 -1.96 10.13
C ALA A 173 -9.94 -3.22 9.32
N GLY A 174 -10.94 -3.14 8.46
CA GLY A 174 -11.36 -4.22 7.57
C GLY A 174 -10.26 -4.64 6.60
N ALA A 175 -9.58 -3.68 5.97
CA ALA A 175 -8.46 -3.95 5.08
C ALA A 175 -7.31 -4.63 5.83
N ARG A 176 -6.92 -4.09 7.00
CA ARG A 176 -5.86 -4.67 7.84
C ARG A 176 -6.21 -6.09 8.26
N ALA A 177 -7.47 -6.34 8.66
CA ALA A 177 -7.92 -7.66 9.08
C ALA A 177 -7.91 -8.68 7.92
N ALA A 178 -8.33 -8.30 6.72
CA ALA A 178 -8.30 -9.16 5.55
C ALA A 178 -6.86 -9.55 5.18
N ILE A 179 -5.95 -8.58 5.14
CA ILE A 179 -4.53 -8.79 4.83
C ILE A 179 -3.85 -9.65 5.90
N ALA A 180 -4.04 -9.32 7.19
CA ALA A 180 -3.47 -10.10 8.29
C ALA A 180 -3.89 -11.57 8.26
N ARG A 181 -5.17 -11.84 7.96
CA ARG A 181 -5.69 -13.21 7.84
C ARG A 181 -5.00 -13.98 6.73
N THR A 182 -4.77 -13.35 5.58
CA THR A 182 -4.08 -13.97 4.44
C THR A 182 -2.62 -14.26 4.75
N LEU A 183 -1.94 -13.33 5.44
CA LEU A 183 -0.54 -13.47 5.81
C LEU A 183 -0.33 -14.33 7.08
N GLY A 184 -1.40 -14.79 7.73
CA GLY A 184 -1.32 -15.59 8.96
C GLY A 184 -0.90 -14.79 10.20
N PHE A 185 -1.05 -13.45 10.17
CA PHE A 185 -0.67 -12.58 11.27
C PHE A 185 -1.80 -12.47 12.31
N LYS A 186 -1.44 -12.55 13.60
CA LYS A 186 -2.37 -12.23 14.67
C LYS A 186 -2.59 -10.71 14.73
N LEU A 187 -3.83 -10.32 14.81
CA LEU A 187 -4.21 -8.94 15.10
C LEU A 187 -4.36 -8.81 16.62
N ASP A 188 -3.31 -8.41 17.31
CA ASP A 188 -3.42 -8.08 18.72
C ASP A 188 -4.32 -6.86 18.89
N ALA A 189 -5.27 -6.94 19.82
CA ALA A 189 -6.18 -5.85 20.13
C ALA A 189 -5.46 -4.61 20.71
N HIS A 190 -4.16 -4.71 20.98
CA HIS A 190 -3.30 -3.68 21.56
C HIS A 190 -2.03 -3.47 20.73
N SER A 191 -2.16 -3.13 19.44
CA SER A 191 -1.05 -2.39 18.83
C SER A 191 -1.16 -0.94 19.30
N PRO A 192 -0.20 -0.41 20.08
CA PRO A 192 -0.26 0.97 20.52
C PRO A 192 -0.33 1.87 19.30
N ILE A 193 -1.35 2.72 19.27
CA ILE A 193 -1.36 3.88 18.39
C ILE A 193 -0.14 4.68 18.83
N GLY A 194 0.97 4.50 18.12
CA GLY A 194 2.20 5.20 18.41
C GLY A 194 1.96 6.70 18.34
N GLY A 195 1.78 7.31 19.49
CA GLY A 195 2.04 8.71 19.66
C GLY A 195 3.54 8.89 19.47
N VAL A 196 3.94 9.56 18.42
CA VAL A 196 5.25 10.19 18.32
C VAL A 196 4.98 11.67 18.50
N GLU A 197 5.49 12.16 19.65
CA GLU A 197 5.68 13.58 19.90
C GLU A 197 6.51 14.27 18.82
#